data_0c169671a0500edefacf05a33e52d8db
#
_entry.id   0c169671a0500edefacf05a33e52d8db
#
_cell.length_a   1.000
_cell.length_b   1.000
_cell.length_c   1.000
_cell.angle_alpha   90.00
_cell.angle_beta   90.00
_cell.angle_gamma   90.00
#
_symmetry.space_group_name_H-M   'P 1'
#
loop_
_entity.id
_entity.type
_entity.pdbx_description
1 polymer ?
#
loop_
_entity_poly.entity_id
_entity_poly.type
_entity_poly.pdbx_seq_one_letter_code
_entity_poly.pdbx_strand_id
1 'polypeptide(L)'
;MRARTGPVLLVVGVLAVAAACDAKPASRSSPAPTTQAPAHAGGQHAEHGGVAAARTPRALAAQLEQYFAQHTLLAVRQMRSVLTATPDYRTAADGELQEYTGQLAGVVGGAYGDAQGERFERIWEQGIAHFTAYAEAVAGNDAEARQAARAGLLADADAYGAWFAEASKGRVAAGDAAAVLRTHVQQLMDQADAYAARDYDQAYKVERAAYEHMFEAGTSLAKASFPPRTAAALDAPVEKLRAGFAMLLGEHMQLIIDTQRATFAGAPEFKAAAAQVNANTAALTQGMGAIVGPAKAKEFQSAWAEHVEGLLEYSTAVADNDEAEKAAAREEMRGYSSRLALFLSDIVRNELPLGPITAALGQHDQHLVDQVDAYAAKRFGDAQEMELEGYEQMLGVANTLVGAIQRTVKPQLPVGGSQTGGGGTARRR
;
A
#
# COMPACT_ATOMS: atom_id res chain seq x y z
N MET A 1 26.00 38.47 21.47
CA MET A 1 25.97 37.85 20.14
C MET A 1 25.57 36.39 20.33
N ARG A 2 24.32 36.08 20.09
CA ARG A 2 23.76 34.71 20.11
C ARG A 2 23.25 34.42 18.70
N ALA A 3 23.90 33.51 18.00
CA ALA A 3 23.49 33.01 16.71
C ALA A 3 22.27 32.06 16.91
N ARG A 4 21.14 32.40 16.31
CA ARG A 4 19.97 31.54 16.19
C ARG A 4 20.12 30.72 14.90
N THR A 5 20.33 29.42 15.04
CA THR A 5 20.17 28.46 13.95
C THR A 5 18.70 28.07 13.89
N GLY A 6 17.98 28.55 12.89
CA GLY A 6 16.63 28.11 12.56
C GLY A 6 16.67 26.84 11.69
N PRO A 7 15.62 26.00 11.74
CA PRO A 7 15.54 24.82 10.90
C PRO A 7 15.33 25.22 9.42
N VAL A 8 16.13 24.64 8.54
CA VAL A 8 15.96 24.76 7.09
C VAL A 8 14.76 23.88 6.70
N LEU A 9 13.64 24.51 6.44
CA LEU A 9 12.51 23.89 5.74
C LEU A 9 12.94 23.74 4.27
N LEU A 10 13.15 22.51 3.83
CA LEU A 10 13.25 22.21 2.40
C LEU A 10 11.82 22.22 1.83
N VAL A 11 11.43 23.37 1.32
CA VAL A 11 10.21 23.50 0.51
C VAL A 11 10.56 22.98 -0.87
N VAL A 12 10.08 21.79 -1.21
CA VAL A 12 9.98 21.34 -2.60
C VAL A 12 8.98 22.28 -3.26
N GLY A 13 9.46 23.11 -4.17
CA GLY A 13 8.63 24.11 -4.85
C GLY A 13 7.62 23.42 -5.75
N VAL A 14 6.36 23.50 -5.35
CA VAL A 14 5.23 23.22 -6.23
C VAL A 14 5.15 24.40 -7.20
N LEU A 15 5.52 24.18 -8.46
CA LEU A 15 5.23 25.12 -9.54
C LEU A 15 3.72 25.18 -9.76
N ALA A 16 3.11 26.28 -9.36
CA ALA A 16 1.73 26.60 -9.69
C ALA A 16 1.69 26.97 -11.19
N VAL A 17 1.17 26.08 -12.01
CA VAL A 17 0.77 26.42 -13.38
C VAL A 17 -0.58 27.10 -13.31
N ALA A 18 -0.57 28.42 -13.47
CA ALA A 18 -1.78 29.20 -13.63
C ALA A 18 -2.34 28.98 -15.04
N ALA A 19 -3.58 28.48 -15.11
CA ALA A 19 -4.33 28.37 -16.34
C ALA A 19 -4.64 29.76 -16.91
N ALA A 20 -4.15 30.04 -18.11
CA ALA A 20 -4.62 31.12 -18.95
C ALA A 20 -5.50 30.53 -20.05
N CYS A 21 -6.81 30.78 -19.98
CA CYS A 21 -7.74 30.58 -21.09
C CYS A 21 -7.55 31.69 -22.11
N ASP A 22 -7.30 31.33 -23.39
CA ASP A 22 -7.86 32.08 -24.52
C ASP A 22 -7.86 31.29 -25.83
N ALA A 23 -9.06 31.25 -26.36
CA ALA A 23 -9.64 31.11 -27.69
C ALA A 23 -8.88 30.49 -28.88
N LYS A 24 -9.62 29.52 -29.49
CA LYS A 24 -9.52 28.93 -30.84
C LYS A 24 -9.33 29.94 -32.00
N PRO A 25 -8.81 29.46 -33.16
CA PRO A 25 -9.74 28.99 -34.19
C PRO A 25 -9.32 27.74 -34.99
N ALA A 26 -10.31 27.26 -35.71
CA ALA A 26 -10.48 25.98 -36.38
C ALA A 26 -9.71 25.75 -37.69
N SER A 27 -9.62 24.46 -38.02
CA SER A 27 -9.68 23.75 -39.31
C SER A 27 -8.38 23.43 -40.06
N ARG A 28 -8.07 22.14 -40.21
CA ARG A 28 -8.25 21.41 -41.49
C ARG A 28 -7.86 19.93 -41.33
N SER A 29 -8.77 19.08 -41.74
CA SER A 29 -8.65 17.64 -41.84
C SER A 29 -7.67 17.21 -42.97
N SER A 30 -6.84 16.21 -42.66
CA SER A 30 -6.30 15.25 -43.63
C SER A 30 -6.06 13.89 -42.94
N PRO A 31 -6.30 12.75 -43.61
CA PRO A 31 -6.43 11.46 -42.93
C PRO A 31 -5.08 10.86 -42.58
N ALA A 32 -4.99 10.31 -41.37
CA ALA A 32 -3.87 9.56 -40.87
C ALA A 32 -3.82 8.14 -41.45
N PRO A 33 -2.62 7.55 -41.61
CA PRO A 33 -2.51 6.13 -41.92
C PRO A 33 -2.81 5.30 -40.68
N THR A 34 -3.71 4.34 -40.83
CA THR A 34 -4.00 3.29 -39.87
C THR A 34 -2.77 2.42 -39.64
N THR A 35 -2.05 2.65 -38.55
CA THR A 35 -1.17 1.65 -37.95
C THR A 35 -2.01 0.85 -36.94
N GLN A 36 -2.34 -0.39 -37.31
CA GLN A 36 -2.88 -1.36 -36.37
C GLN A 36 -1.89 -1.53 -35.22
N ALA A 37 -2.36 -1.21 -34.00
CA ALA A 37 -1.72 -1.64 -32.77
C ALA A 37 -1.71 -3.19 -32.75
N PRO A 38 -0.64 -3.83 -32.24
CA PRO A 38 -0.68 -5.26 -32.05
C PRO A 38 -1.81 -5.58 -31.08
N ALA A 39 -2.70 -6.47 -31.52
CA ALA A 39 -3.73 -7.05 -30.65
C ALA A 39 -2.99 -7.71 -29.48
N HIS A 40 -3.18 -7.17 -28.29
CA HIS A 40 -2.87 -7.92 -27.09
C HIS A 40 -3.73 -9.18 -27.16
N ALA A 41 -3.07 -10.33 -27.27
CA ALA A 41 -3.69 -11.62 -27.12
C ALA A 41 -4.43 -11.58 -25.77
N GLY A 42 -5.74 -11.83 -25.80
CA GLY A 42 -6.56 -11.87 -24.61
C GLY A 42 -5.84 -12.67 -23.55
N GLY A 43 -5.50 -12.03 -22.43
CA GLY A 43 -4.91 -12.65 -21.29
C GLY A 43 -5.82 -13.80 -20.89
N GLN A 44 -5.31 -15.02 -21.03
CA GLN A 44 -5.83 -16.10 -20.23
C GLN A 44 -5.65 -15.61 -18.80
N HIS A 45 -6.76 -15.41 -18.09
CA HIS A 45 -6.74 -15.26 -16.65
C HIS A 45 -5.84 -16.38 -16.15
N ALA A 46 -4.62 -16.04 -15.71
CA ALA A 46 -3.78 -16.99 -15.02
C ALA A 46 -4.66 -17.46 -13.86
N GLU A 47 -5.05 -18.74 -13.88
CA GLU A 47 -5.60 -19.38 -12.68
C GLU A 47 -4.57 -19.06 -11.61
N HIS A 48 -4.89 -18.13 -10.71
CA HIS A 48 -4.04 -17.81 -9.56
C HIS A 48 -3.92 -19.11 -8.79
N GLY A 49 -2.81 -19.81 -9.06
CA GLY A 49 -2.56 -21.14 -8.56
C GLY A 49 -2.71 -21.10 -7.06
N GLY A 50 -3.53 -22.00 -6.50
CA GLY A 50 -3.92 -22.03 -5.12
C GLY A 50 -2.76 -21.70 -4.19
N VAL A 51 -2.96 -20.73 -3.29
CA VAL A 51 -1.90 -20.18 -2.43
C VAL A 51 -1.24 -21.34 -1.67
N ALA A 52 0.06 -21.56 -1.92
CA ALA A 52 0.78 -22.67 -1.31
C ALA A 52 0.84 -22.48 0.21
N ALA A 53 0.44 -23.52 0.97
CA ALA A 53 0.46 -23.49 2.43
C ALA A 53 1.87 -23.19 2.96
N ALA A 54 2.01 -22.08 3.71
CA ALA A 54 3.28 -21.65 4.27
C ALA A 54 3.68 -22.58 5.44
N ARG A 55 4.83 -23.25 5.30
CA ARG A 55 5.33 -24.22 6.29
C ARG A 55 6.26 -23.65 7.34
N THR A 56 6.66 -22.38 7.22
CA THR A 56 7.56 -21.70 8.15
C THR A 56 6.92 -20.44 8.71
N PRO A 57 7.29 -20.01 9.94
CA PRO A 57 6.78 -18.76 10.51
C PRO A 57 6.99 -17.55 9.59
N ARG A 58 8.18 -17.44 8.96
CA ARG A 58 8.51 -16.35 8.04
C ARG A 58 7.60 -16.34 6.81
N ALA A 59 7.41 -17.51 6.18
CA ALA A 59 6.57 -17.59 4.99
C ALA A 59 5.12 -17.24 5.30
N LEU A 60 4.58 -17.75 6.42
CA LEU A 60 3.22 -17.42 6.85
C LEU A 60 3.10 -15.95 7.24
N ALA A 61 4.08 -15.38 7.95
CA ALA A 61 4.07 -13.97 8.30
C ALA A 61 4.05 -13.10 7.03
N ALA A 62 4.91 -13.38 6.04
CA ALA A 62 4.94 -12.63 4.79
C ALA A 62 3.59 -12.67 4.04
N GLN A 63 2.93 -13.84 3.99
CA GLN A 63 1.59 -13.95 3.39
C GLN A 63 0.54 -13.16 4.16
N LEU A 64 0.45 -13.34 5.47
CA LEU A 64 -0.57 -12.67 6.28
C LEU A 64 -0.34 -11.15 6.37
N GLU A 65 0.91 -10.69 6.46
CA GLU A 65 1.29 -9.28 6.39
C GLU A 65 0.80 -8.66 5.08
N GLN A 66 1.07 -9.31 3.94
CA GLN A 66 0.60 -8.89 2.63
C GLN A 66 -0.93 -8.82 2.59
N TYR A 67 -1.61 -9.94 2.87
CA TYR A 67 -3.05 -10.03 2.68
C TYR A 67 -3.85 -9.13 3.62
N PHE A 68 -3.48 -9.00 4.88
CA PHE A 68 -4.18 -8.12 5.80
C PHE A 68 -3.96 -6.63 5.51
N ALA A 69 -2.73 -6.26 5.17
CA ALA A 69 -2.44 -4.87 4.84
C ALA A 69 -3.12 -4.45 3.52
N GLN A 70 -3.03 -5.28 2.49
CA GLN A 70 -3.65 -5.00 1.19
C GLN A 70 -5.17 -4.99 1.27
N HIS A 71 -5.78 -5.89 2.07
CA HIS A 71 -7.22 -5.83 2.35
C HIS A 71 -7.66 -4.44 2.85
N THR A 72 -6.88 -3.82 3.74
CA THR A 72 -7.19 -2.47 4.24
C THR A 72 -7.28 -1.45 3.11
N LEU A 73 -6.35 -1.51 2.16
CA LEU A 73 -6.30 -0.60 1.02
C LEU A 73 -7.51 -0.82 0.09
N LEU A 74 -7.84 -2.08 -0.19
CA LEU A 74 -9.00 -2.44 -1.00
C LEU A 74 -10.31 -2.01 -0.35
N ALA A 75 -10.46 -2.20 0.98
CA ALA A 75 -11.63 -1.75 1.73
C ALA A 75 -11.78 -0.22 1.68
N VAL A 76 -10.69 0.53 1.84
CA VAL A 76 -10.70 2.00 1.71
C VAL A 76 -11.11 2.45 0.31
N ARG A 77 -10.65 1.78 -0.74
CA ARG A 77 -11.06 2.09 -2.11
C ARG A 77 -12.54 1.84 -2.35
N GLN A 78 -12.99 0.70 -1.92
CA GLN A 78 -14.39 0.34 -2.02
C GLN A 78 -15.27 1.40 -1.33
N MET A 79 -14.95 1.82 -0.11
CA MET A 79 -15.65 2.88 0.58
C MET A 79 -15.56 4.23 -0.14
N ARG A 80 -14.38 4.62 -0.66
CA ARG A 80 -14.23 5.85 -1.46
C ARG A 80 -15.08 5.82 -2.72
N SER A 81 -15.19 4.66 -3.40
CA SER A 81 -16.04 4.52 -4.59
C SER A 81 -17.52 4.78 -4.28
N VAL A 82 -17.99 4.38 -3.09
CA VAL A 82 -19.35 4.69 -2.59
C VAL A 82 -19.49 6.18 -2.33
N LEU A 83 -18.53 6.78 -1.61
CA LEU A 83 -18.57 8.21 -1.20
C LEU A 83 -18.47 9.16 -2.41
N THR A 84 -17.78 8.77 -3.48
CA THR A 84 -17.61 9.58 -4.69
C THR A 84 -18.65 9.28 -5.77
N ALA A 85 -19.55 8.34 -5.53
CA ALA A 85 -20.62 7.94 -6.46
C ALA A 85 -20.11 7.57 -7.87
N THR A 86 -19.04 6.73 -7.94
CA THR A 86 -18.42 6.26 -9.18
C THR A 86 -18.79 4.79 -9.44
N PRO A 87 -19.94 4.46 -10.08
CA PRO A 87 -20.49 3.10 -10.12
C PRO A 87 -19.58 2.08 -10.79
N ASP A 88 -18.96 2.44 -11.94
CA ASP A 88 -18.11 1.50 -12.68
C ASP A 88 -16.83 1.17 -11.88
N TYR A 89 -16.26 2.17 -11.20
CA TYR A 89 -15.13 1.97 -10.31
C TYR A 89 -15.52 1.13 -9.08
N ARG A 90 -16.73 1.38 -8.54
CA ARG A 90 -17.27 0.59 -7.43
C ARG A 90 -17.40 -0.89 -7.81
N THR A 91 -17.95 -1.19 -8.99
CA THR A 91 -18.09 -2.58 -9.46
C THR A 91 -16.75 -3.30 -9.53
N ALA A 92 -15.72 -2.63 -10.03
CA ALA A 92 -14.36 -3.19 -10.05
C ALA A 92 -13.82 -3.40 -8.62
N ALA A 93 -13.93 -2.39 -7.74
CA ALA A 93 -13.44 -2.46 -6.37
C ALA A 93 -14.13 -3.55 -5.53
N ASP A 94 -15.46 -3.73 -5.70
CA ASP A 94 -16.21 -4.79 -5.03
C ASP A 94 -15.73 -6.18 -5.48
N GLY A 95 -15.55 -6.38 -6.80
CA GLY A 95 -15.09 -7.64 -7.38
C GLY A 95 -13.70 -8.02 -6.89
N GLU A 96 -12.75 -7.08 -6.90
CA GLU A 96 -11.39 -7.28 -6.45
C GLU A 96 -11.31 -7.61 -4.95
N LEU A 97 -12.04 -6.85 -4.12
CA LEU A 97 -12.08 -7.10 -2.67
C LEU A 97 -12.66 -8.49 -2.35
N GLN A 98 -13.65 -8.94 -3.11
CA GLN A 98 -14.23 -10.27 -2.96
C GLN A 98 -13.24 -11.38 -3.34
N GLU A 99 -12.59 -11.28 -4.52
CA GLU A 99 -11.59 -12.23 -4.97
C GLU A 99 -10.42 -12.32 -3.97
N TYR A 100 -9.94 -11.17 -3.52
CA TYR A 100 -8.85 -11.09 -2.56
C TYR A 100 -9.21 -11.69 -1.19
N THR A 101 -10.47 -11.57 -0.77
CA THR A 101 -10.99 -12.20 0.44
C THR A 101 -10.93 -13.73 0.35
N GLY A 102 -11.30 -14.30 -0.79
CA GLY A 102 -11.18 -15.75 -1.02
C GLY A 102 -9.72 -16.23 -0.96
N GLN A 103 -8.78 -15.47 -1.54
CA GLN A 103 -7.34 -15.78 -1.48
C GLN A 103 -6.83 -15.71 -0.03
N LEU A 104 -7.19 -14.69 0.75
CA LEU A 104 -6.85 -14.59 2.18
C LEU A 104 -7.43 -15.77 2.97
N ALA A 105 -8.67 -16.16 2.71
CA ALA A 105 -9.29 -17.33 3.33
C ALA A 105 -8.53 -18.62 3.01
N GLY A 106 -8.00 -18.75 1.80
CA GLY A 106 -7.11 -19.85 1.40
C GLY A 106 -5.81 -19.89 2.20
N VAL A 107 -5.16 -18.74 2.44
CA VAL A 107 -3.97 -18.63 3.31
C VAL A 107 -4.29 -19.06 4.74
N VAL A 108 -5.42 -18.61 5.27
CA VAL A 108 -5.90 -18.96 6.60
C VAL A 108 -6.23 -20.46 6.70
N GLY A 109 -6.87 -21.01 5.66
CA GLY A 109 -7.14 -22.45 5.54
C GLY A 109 -5.87 -23.29 5.53
N GLY A 110 -4.84 -22.85 4.80
CA GLY A 110 -3.54 -23.46 4.80
C GLY A 110 -2.82 -23.47 6.16
N ALA A 111 -3.08 -22.47 7.00
CA ALA A 111 -2.50 -22.36 8.34
C ALA A 111 -3.27 -23.10 9.42
N TYR A 112 -4.62 -23.12 9.35
CA TYR A 112 -5.51 -23.58 10.42
C TYR A 112 -6.44 -24.73 10.00
N GLY A 113 -6.44 -25.11 8.73
CA GLY A 113 -7.32 -26.12 8.12
C GLY A 113 -8.48 -25.48 7.37
N ASP A 114 -8.92 -26.15 6.28
CA ASP A 114 -9.89 -25.64 5.31
C ASP A 114 -11.20 -25.16 5.98
N ALA A 115 -11.74 -25.93 6.92
CA ALA A 115 -12.96 -25.54 7.65
C ALA A 115 -12.80 -24.24 8.46
N GLN A 116 -11.59 -23.93 8.91
CA GLN A 116 -11.31 -22.66 9.59
C GLN A 116 -11.15 -21.51 8.56
N GLY A 117 -10.60 -21.79 7.38
CA GLY A 117 -10.55 -20.85 6.27
C GLY A 117 -11.94 -20.43 5.81
N GLU A 118 -12.83 -21.39 5.55
CA GLU A 118 -14.23 -21.13 5.17
C GLU A 118 -15.01 -20.34 6.24
N ARG A 119 -14.75 -20.63 7.53
CA ARG A 119 -15.39 -19.89 8.63
C ARG A 119 -14.85 -18.46 8.74
N PHE A 120 -13.55 -18.28 8.54
CA PHE A 120 -12.92 -16.97 8.47
C PHE A 120 -13.53 -16.16 7.32
N GLU A 121 -13.64 -16.72 6.12
CA GLU A 121 -14.18 -16.09 4.95
C GLU A 121 -15.58 -15.50 5.21
N ARG A 122 -16.49 -16.32 5.76
CA ARG A 122 -17.83 -15.85 6.09
C ARG A 122 -17.87 -14.68 7.07
N ILE A 123 -17.00 -14.68 8.10
CA ILE A 123 -16.92 -13.57 9.06
C ILE A 123 -16.36 -12.32 8.35
N TRP A 124 -15.38 -12.51 7.48
CA TRP A 124 -14.70 -11.43 6.77
C TRP A 124 -15.62 -10.76 5.73
N GLU A 125 -16.34 -11.55 4.94
CA GLU A 125 -17.34 -11.08 3.99
C GLU A 125 -18.47 -10.29 4.69
N GLN A 126 -18.92 -10.76 5.86
CA GLN A 126 -19.90 -10.03 6.65
C GLN A 126 -19.35 -8.69 7.13
N GLY A 127 -18.09 -8.62 7.54
CA GLY A 127 -17.41 -7.38 7.86
C GLY A 127 -17.36 -6.41 6.68
N ILE A 128 -17.02 -6.88 5.49
CA ILE A 128 -17.03 -6.09 4.25
C ILE A 128 -18.44 -5.54 3.96
N ALA A 129 -19.49 -6.37 4.11
CA ALA A 129 -20.86 -5.92 3.90
C ALA A 129 -21.26 -4.80 4.89
N HIS A 130 -20.86 -4.90 6.16
CA HIS A 130 -21.10 -3.83 7.13
C HIS A 130 -20.28 -2.56 6.84
N PHE A 131 -19.06 -2.69 6.30
CA PHE A 131 -18.28 -1.53 5.85
C PHE A 131 -18.96 -0.80 4.70
N THR A 132 -19.44 -1.56 3.71
CA THR A 132 -20.19 -1.01 2.59
C THR A 132 -21.42 -0.26 3.09
N ALA A 133 -22.22 -0.89 4.00
CA ALA A 133 -23.37 -0.26 4.60
C ALA A 133 -23.02 1.01 5.39
N TYR A 134 -21.86 1.02 6.08
CA TYR A 134 -21.38 2.21 6.77
C TYR A 134 -21.08 3.35 5.80
N ALA A 135 -20.35 3.09 4.72
CA ALA A 135 -20.02 4.07 3.70
C ALA A 135 -21.29 4.63 3.02
N GLU A 136 -22.25 3.77 2.71
CA GLU A 136 -23.55 4.17 2.14
C GLU A 136 -24.35 5.06 3.11
N ALA A 137 -24.38 4.71 4.38
CA ALA A 137 -25.04 5.52 5.41
C ALA A 137 -24.35 6.90 5.59
N VAL A 138 -23.02 6.96 5.50
CA VAL A 138 -22.26 8.23 5.50
C VAL A 138 -22.61 9.06 4.27
N ALA A 139 -22.61 8.47 3.07
CA ALA A 139 -22.95 9.15 1.83
C ALA A 139 -24.40 9.67 1.82
N GLY A 140 -25.34 8.88 2.38
CA GLY A 140 -26.76 9.22 2.53
C GLY A 140 -27.07 10.16 3.70
N ASN A 141 -26.10 10.49 4.55
CA ASN A 141 -26.28 11.20 5.81
C ASN A 141 -27.36 10.56 6.71
N ASP A 142 -27.40 9.21 6.74
CA ASP A 142 -28.34 8.41 7.53
C ASP A 142 -27.71 7.99 8.84
N ALA A 143 -28.05 8.68 9.92
CA ALA A 143 -27.48 8.44 11.24
C ALA A 143 -27.92 7.09 11.86
N GLU A 144 -29.15 6.61 11.55
CA GLU A 144 -29.67 5.33 12.07
C GLU A 144 -28.97 4.18 11.37
N ALA A 145 -28.91 4.18 10.03
CA ALA A 145 -28.19 3.17 9.27
C ALA A 145 -26.70 3.14 9.63
N ARG A 146 -26.07 4.30 9.84
CA ARG A 146 -24.68 4.40 10.27
C ARG A 146 -24.43 3.76 11.62
N GLN A 147 -25.33 3.98 12.59
CA GLN A 147 -25.22 3.34 13.89
C GLN A 147 -25.43 1.82 13.81
N ALA A 148 -26.37 1.35 12.99
CA ALA A 148 -26.61 -0.07 12.76
C ALA A 148 -25.38 -0.75 12.12
N ALA A 149 -24.80 -0.17 11.09
CA ALA A 149 -23.59 -0.67 10.43
C ALA A 149 -22.40 -0.73 11.40
N ARG A 150 -22.21 0.33 12.20
CA ARG A 150 -21.16 0.34 13.24
C ARG A 150 -21.35 -0.79 14.27
N ALA A 151 -22.58 -1.03 14.71
CA ALA A 151 -22.87 -2.11 15.65
C ALA A 151 -22.57 -3.49 15.03
N GLY A 152 -22.88 -3.67 13.73
CA GLY A 152 -22.51 -4.86 12.97
C GLY A 152 -21.00 -5.08 12.94
N LEU A 153 -20.22 -4.08 12.55
CA LEU A 153 -18.74 -4.14 12.50
C LEU A 153 -18.12 -4.54 13.85
N LEU A 154 -18.66 -4.02 14.97
CA LEU A 154 -18.17 -4.38 16.30
C LEU A 154 -18.53 -5.82 16.66
N ALA A 155 -19.70 -6.31 16.24
CA ALA A 155 -20.10 -7.70 16.43
C ALA A 155 -19.24 -8.67 15.59
N ASP A 156 -18.87 -8.26 14.35
CA ASP A 156 -17.96 -9.05 13.50
C ASP A 156 -16.57 -9.14 14.13
N ALA A 157 -16.07 -8.07 14.74
CA ALA A 157 -14.80 -8.09 15.46
C ALA A 157 -14.85 -9.09 16.65
N ASP A 158 -15.98 -9.21 17.35
CA ASP A 158 -16.16 -10.20 18.41
C ASP A 158 -16.23 -11.62 17.85
N ALA A 159 -16.93 -11.82 16.72
CA ALA A 159 -17.00 -13.11 16.04
C ALA A 159 -15.63 -13.58 15.55
N TYR A 160 -14.82 -12.65 14.99
CA TYR A 160 -13.43 -12.90 14.63
C TYR A 160 -12.59 -13.29 15.83
N GLY A 161 -12.73 -12.56 16.95
CA GLY A 161 -12.02 -12.90 18.19
C GLY A 161 -12.30 -14.31 18.69
N ALA A 162 -13.57 -14.71 18.68
CA ALA A 162 -14.00 -16.06 19.06
C ALA A 162 -13.45 -17.12 18.09
N TRP A 163 -13.55 -16.87 16.78
CA TRP A 163 -12.97 -17.73 15.75
C TRP A 163 -11.46 -17.90 15.93
N PHE A 164 -10.71 -16.80 16.14
CA PHE A 164 -9.26 -16.85 16.23
C PHE A 164 -8.78 -17.55 17.51
N ALA A 165 -9.47 -17.38 18.63
CA ALA A 165 -9.16 -18.12 19.85
C ALA A 165 -9.28 -19.64 19.64
N GLU A 166 -10.31 -20.08 18.92
CA GLU A 166 -10.50 -21.49 18.56
C GLU A 166 -9.42 -21.97 17.58
N ALA A 167 -9.22 -21.27 16.44
CA ALA A 167 -8.24 -21.61 15.40
C ALA A 167 -6.82 -21.66 15.96
N SER A 168 -6.46 -20.74 16.84
CA SER A 168 -5.16 -20.70 17.53
C SER A 168 -5.05 -21.73 18.68
N LYS A 169 -6.09 -22.53 18.95
CA LYS A 169 -6.16 -23.48 20.09
C LYS A 169 -5.89 -22.80 21.43
N GLY A 170 -6.46 -21.62 21.62
CA GLY A 170 -6.32 -20.83 22.84
C GLY A 170 -4.96 -20.13 23.03
N ARG A 171 -4.09 -20.09 22.00
CA ARG A 171 -2.83 -19.35 22.09
C ARG A 171 -3.02 -17.83 22.14
N VAL A 172 -4.12 -17.35 21.61
CA VAL A 172 -4.57 -15.96 21.73
C VAL A 172 -5.95 -15.94 22.35
N ALA A 173 -6.18 -15.07 23.33
CA ALA A 173 -7.50 -14.90 23.93
C ALA A 173 -8.47 -14.24 22.94
N ALA A 174 -9.74 -14.63 22.97
CA ALA A 174 -10.76 -14.06 22.09
C ALA A 174 -10.86 -12.53 22.19
N GLY A 175 -10.78 -12.00 23.42
CA GLY A 175 -10.81 -10.55 23.66
C GLY A 175 -9.62 -9.80 23.05
N ASP A 176 -8.42 -10.38 23.07
CA ASP A 176 -7.24 -9.77 22.49
C ASP A 176 -7.33 -9.74 20.96
N ALA A 177 -7.76 -10.83 20.34
CA ALA A 177 -7.99 -10.88 18.89
C ALA A 177 -9.13 -9.94 18.45
N ALA A 178 -10.24 -9.90 19.20
CA ALA A 178 -11.31 -8.95 18.94
C ALA A 178 -10.86 -7.49 19.06
N ALA A 179 -9.95 -7.17 19.99
CA ALA A 179 -9.45 -5.82 20.17
C ALA A 179 -8.64 -5.34 18.93
N VAL A 180 -7.88 -6.24 18.28
CA VAL A 180 -7.18 -5.94 17.03
C VAL A 180 -8.16 -5.51 15.93
N LEU A 181 -9.22 -6.31 15.71
CA LEU A 181 -10.24 -5.99 14.72
C LEU A 181 -11.08 -4.75 15.08
N ARG A 182 -11.41 -4.55 16.36
CA ARG A 182 -12.12 -3.32 16.78
C ARG A 182 -11.30 -2.07 16.48
N THR A 183 -9.97 -2.13 16.65
CA THR A 183 -9.09 -1.02 16.26
C THR A 183 -9.14 -0.79 14.76
N HIS A 184 -9.02 -1.86 13.97
CA HIS A 184 -9.09 -1.78 12.51
C HIS A 184 -10.42 -1.20 12.02
N VAL A 185 -11.55 -1.74 12.45
CA VAL A 185 -12.88 -1.24 12.03
C VAL A 185 -13.11 0.20 12.46
N GLN A 186 -12.60 0.62 13.62
CA GLN A 186 -12.69 2.01 14.05
C GLN A 186 -11.86 2.92 13.14
N GLN A 187 -10.65 2.52 12.79
CA GLN A 187 -9.80 3.29 11.85
C GLN A 187 -10.47 3.43 10.48
N LEU A 188 -11.05 2.35 9.94
CA LEU A 188 -11.75 2.43 8.65
C LEU A 188 -13.00 3.35 8.72
N MET A 189 -13.76 3.31 9.80
CA MET A 189 -14.89 4.24 10.01
C MET A 189 -14.39 5.68 10.11
N ASP A 190 -13.34 5.93 10.88
CA ASP A 190 -12.76 7.28 11.03
C ASP A 190 -12.20 7.80 9.70
N GLN A 191 -11.62 6.93 8.87
CA GLN A 191 -11.15 7.25 7.53
C GLN A 191 -12.31 7.66 6.61
N ALA A 192 -13.41 6.88 6.59
CA ALA A 192 -14.59 7.19 5.80
C ALA A 192 -15.23 8.51 6.22
N ASP A 193 -15.33 8.77 7.52
CA ASP A 193 -15.88 10.01 8.06
C ASP A 193 -15.03 11.23 7.70
N ALA A 194 -13.71 11.12 7.85
CA ALA A 194 -12.77 12.18 7.50
C ALA A 194 -12.82 12.48 5.99
N TYR A 195 -12.86 11.42 5.14
CA TYR A 195 -12.94 11.59 3.70
C TYR A 195 -14.24 12.26 3.27
N ALA A 196 -15.39 11.82 3.82
CA ALA A 196 -16.69 12.44 3.56
C ALA A 196 -16.75 13.89 4.03
N ALA A 197 -16.09 14.22 5.15
CA ALA A 197 -15.96 15.58 5.64
C ALA A 197 -14.96 16.45 4.84
N ARG A 198 -14.26 15.86 3.86
CA ARG A 198 -13.16 16.46 3.09
C ARG A 198 -11.96 16.86 3.94
N ASP A 199 -11.80 16.25 5.11
CA ASP A 199 -10.56 16.32 5.89
C ASP A 199 -9.59 15.25 5.38
N TYR A 200 -9.08 15.50 4.17
CA TYR A 200 -8.22 14.54 3.46
C TYR A 200 -6.90 14.29 4.22
N ASP A 201 -6.36 15.30 4.91
CA ASP A 201 -5.16 15.12 5.73
C ASP A 201 -5.38 14.07 6.83
N GLN A 202 -6.55 14.10 7.49
CA GLN A 202 -6.90 13.12 8.50
C GLN A 202 -7.23 11.75 7.85
N ALA A 203 -7.97 11.74 6.74
CA ALA A 203 -8.34 10.51 6.04
C ALA A 203 -7.10 9.68 5.66
N TYR A 204 -6.10 10.29 5.04
CA TYR A 204 -4.87 9.61 4.65
C TYR A 204 -3.98 9.21 5.84
N LYS A 205 -3.95 9.99 6.91
CA LYS A 205 -3.23 9.61 8.14
C LYS A 205 -3.84 8.37 8.79
N VAL A 206 -5.17 8.32 8.85
CA VAL A 206 -5.88 7.18 9.42
C VAL A 206 -5.73 5.93 8.55
N GLU A 207 -5.79 6.08 7.23
CA GLU A 207 -5.55 5.00 6.29
C GLU A 207 -4.18 4.36 6.48
N ARG A 208 -3.12 5.16 6.57
CA ARG A 208 -1.77 4.68 6.87
C ARG A 208 -1.72 3.92 8.20
N ALA A 209 -2.32 4.49 9.25
CA ALA A 209 -2.37 3.84 10.56
C ALA A 209 -3.13 2.51 10.53
N ALA A 210 -4.20 2.41 9.73
CA ALA A 210 -4.96 1.18 9.53
C ALA A 210 -4.14 0.13 8.76
N TYR A 211 -3.42 0.56 7.72
CA TYR A 211 -2.52 -0.28 6.94
C TYR A 211 -1.39 -0.86 7.81
N GLU A 212 -0.67 -0.01 8.55
CA GLU A 212 0.40 -0.42 9.46
C GLU A 212 -0.13 -1.39 10.52
N HIS A 213 -1.30 -1.08 11.11
CA HIS A 213 -1.95 -1.92 12.12
C HIS A 213 -2.26 -3.33 11.58
N MET A 214 -2.81 -3.43 10.38
CA MET A 214 -3.16 -4.73 9.81
C MET A 214 -1.93 -5.50 9.30
N PHE A 215 -0.89 -4.82 8.85
CA PHE A 215 0.39 -5.47 8.57
C PHE A 215 0.96 -6.13 9.84
N GLU A 216 0.96 -5.44 10.98
CA GLU A 216 1.39 -5.98 12.27
C GLU A 216 0.47 -7.11 12.79
N ALA A 217 -0.83 -7.02 12.52
CA ALA A 217 -1.79 -8.08 12.82
C ALA A 217 -1.43 -9.37 12.08
N GLY A 218 -1.00 -9.29 10.80
CA GLY A 218 -0.51 -10.42 10.03
C GLY A 218 0.69 -11.12 10.69
N THR A 219 1.68 -10.35 11.14
CA THR A 219 2.82 -10.89 11.90
C THR A 219 2.35 -11.59 13.19
N SER A 220 1.41 -10.98 13.92
CA SER A 220 0.91 -11.48 15.20
C SER A 220 0.13 -12.80 15.01
N LEU A 221 -0.69 -12.88 13.97
CA LEU A 221 -1.43 -14.08 13.60
C LEU A 221 -0.47 -15.21 13.20
N ALA A 222 0.56 -14.91 12.42
CA ALA A 222 1.60 -15.88 12.08
C ALA A 222 2.31 -16.42 13.34
N LYS A 223 2.68 -15.56 14.29
CA LYS A 223 3.28 -15.99 15.56
C LYS A 223 2.38 -16.95 16.32
N ALA A 224 1.08 -16.65 16.40
CA ALA A 224 0.10 -17.48 17.09
C ALA A 224 -0.12 -18.85 16.44
N SER A 225 0.24 -19.00 15.15
CA SER A 225 0.10 -20.27 14.42
C SER A 225 1.14 -21.31 14.82
N PHE A 226 2.26 -20.90 15.42
CA PHE A 226 3.39 -21.77 15.77
C PHE A 226 3.65 -21.87 17.27
N PRO A 227 4.29 -22.94 17.74
CA PRO A 227 4.79 -23.01 19.11
C PRO A 227 5.76 -21.83 19.41
N PRO A 228 5.77 -21.29 20.64
CA PRO A 228 6.53 -20.08 20.98
C PRO A 228 8.01 -20.10 20.58
N ARG A 229 8.69 -21.25 20.74
CA ARG A 229 10.10 -21.40 20.35
C ARG A 229 10.32 -21.26 18.84
N THR A 230 9.38 -21.72 18.03
CA THR A 230 9.43 -21.62 16.57
C THR A 230 9.04 -20.22 16.12
N ALA A 231 8.00 -19.64 16.72
CA ALA A 231 7.53 -18.28 16.47
C ALA A 231 8.59 -17.20 16.78
N ALA A 232 9.47 -17.46 17.76
CA ALA A 232 10.55 -16.55 18.16
C ALA A 232 11.50 -16.18 17.00
N ALA A 233 11.54 -16.98 15.93
CA ALA A 233 12.28 -16.64 14.72
C ALA A 233 11.84 -15.30 14.10
N LEU A 234 10.57 -14.93 14.24
CA LEU A 234 10.00 -13.66 13.76
C LEU A 234 10.44 -12.45 14.58
N ASP A 235 11.03 -12.64 15.78
CA ASP A 235 11.56 -11.56 16.60
C ASP A 235 13.02 -11.21 16.24
N ALA A 236 13.64 -11.98 15.35
CA ALA A 236 15.00 -11.74 14.91
C ALA A 236 15.14 -10.35 14.26
N PRO A 237 16.23 -9.59 14.50
CA PRO A 237 16.41 -8.26 13.93
C PRO A 237 16.27 -8.20 12.41
N VAL A 238 16.72 -9.24 11.71
CA VAL A 238 16.59 -9.34 10.25
C VAL A 238 15.15 -9.49 9.79
N GLU A 239 14.32 -10.19 10.55
CA GLU A 239 12.88 -10.33 10.21
C GLU A 239 12.12 -9.04 10.48
N LYS A 240 12.46 -8.32 11.55
CA LYS A 240 11.92 -6.97 11.80
C LYS A 240 12.32 -5.98 10.70
N LEU A 241 13.56 -6.08 10.22
CA LEU A 241 14.03 -5.27 9.10
C LEU A 241 13.24 -5.62 7.81
N ARG A 242 13.07 -6.91 7.52
CA ARG A 242 12.28 -7.39 6.39
C ARG A 242 10.85 -6.87 6.43
N ALA A 243 10.18 -7.07 7.56
CA ALA A 243 8.80 -6.63 7.76
C ALA A 243 8.67 -5.10 7.61
N GLY A 244 9.60 -4.33 8.20
CA GLY A 244 9.61 -2.87 8.08
C GLY A 244 9.78 -2.38 6.64
N PHE A 245 10.72 -2.96 5.85
CA PHE A 245 10.86 -2.60 4.44
C PHE A 245 9.68 -3.08 3.60
N ALA A 246 9.14 -4.28 3.85
CA ALA A 246 7.97 -4.78 3.14
C ALA A 246 6.76 -3.87 3.35
N MET A 247 6.50 -3.47 4.60
CA MET A 247 5.44 -2.53 4.96
C MET A 247 5.61 -1.19 4.23
N LEU A 248 6.79 -0.57 4.32
CA LEU A 248 7.03 0.75 3.73
C LEU A 248 7.02 0.74 2.20
N LEU A 249 7.53 -0.31 1.55
CA LEU A 249 7.53 -0.42 0.10
C LEU A 249 6.13 -0.75 -0.46
N GLY A 250 5.35 -1.60 0.23
CA GLY A 250 3.94 -1.81 -0.11
C GLY A 250 3.11 -0.55 0.07
N GLU A 251 3.30 0.19 1.18
CA GLU A 251 2.67 1.48 1.41
C GLU A 251 3.05 2.51 0.33
N HIS A 252 4.33 2.54 -0.08
CA HIS A 252 4.79 3.41 -1.15
C HIS A 252 4.00 3.21 -2.44
N MET A 253 3.86 1.96 -2.88
CA MET A 253 3.09 1.63 -4.08
C MET A 253 1.70 2.23 -4.03
N GLN A 254 1.00 2.05 -2.91
CA GLN A 254 -0.35 2.55 -2.71
C GLN A 254 -0.44 4.08 -2.75
N LEU A 255 0.41 4.74 -1.98
CA LEU A 255 0.41 6.19 -1.87
C LEU A 255 0.74 6.87 -3.22
N ILE A 256 1.61 6.26 -4.03
CA ILE A 256 1.89 6.74 -5.38
C ILE A 256 0.64 6.61 -6.26
N ILE A 257 -0.03 5.46 -6.25
CA ILE A 257 -1.26 5.25 -7.03
C ILE A 257 -2.33 6.27 -6.68
N ASP A 258 -2.59 6.48 -5.39
CA ASP A 258 -3.57 7.47 -4.94
C ASP A 258 -3.19 8.88 -5.39
N THR A 259 -1.91 9.23 -5.29
CA THR A 259 -1.40 10.54 -5.71
C THR A 259 -1.49 10.73 -7.23
N GLN A 260 -1.15 9.69 -8.01
CA GLN A 260 -1.28 9.69 -9.47
C GLN A 260 -2.74 9.86 -9.92
N ARG A 261 -3.67 9.12 -9.31
CA ARG A 261 -5.11 9.24 -9.60
C ARG A 261 -5.66 10.60 -9.22
N ALA A 262 -5.23 11.14 -8.07
CA ALA A 262 -5.59 12.49 -7.65
C ALA A 262 -5.01 13.56 -8.59
N THR A 263 -3.78 13.38 -9.10
CA THR A 263 -3.15 14.26 -10.11
C THR A 263 -3.95 14.22 -11.40
N PHE A 264 -4.21 13.04 -11.94
CA PHE A 264 -5.01 12.85 -13.16
C PHE A 264 -6.40 13.49 -13.06
N ALA A 265 -7.08 13.30 -11.94
CA ALA A 265 -8.42 13.83 -11.73
C ALA A 265 -8.46 15.31 -11.34
N GLY A 266 -7.33 15.97 -11.06
CA GLY A 266 -7.30 17.29 -10.45
C GLY A 266 -8.02 17.32 -9.11
N ALA A 267 -7.94 16.24 -8.34
CA ALA A 267 -8.74 16.00 -7.15
C ALA A 267 -8.24 16.79 -5.94
N PRO A 268 -9.14 17.27 -5.06
CA PRO A 268 -8.77 18.12 -3.92
C PRO A 268 -7.90 17.42 -2.88
N GLU A 269 -7.90 16.08 -2.83
CA GLU A 269 -7.08 15.27 -1.93
C GLU A 269 -5.61 15.16 -2.35
N PHE A 270 -5.21 15.59 -3.55
CA PHE A 270 -3.83 15.49 -4.06
C PHE A 270 -2.79 15.93 -3.03
N LYS A 271 -3.01 17.08 -2.39
CA LYS A 271 -2.05 17.63 -1.41
C LYS A 271 -1.86 16.70 -0.21
N ALA A 272 -2.95 16.12 0.28
CA ALA A 272 -2.92 15.21 1.42
C ALA A 272 -2.23 13.88 1.05
N ALA A 273 -2.54 13.30 -0.11
CA ALA A 273 -1.88 12.10 -0.63
C ALA A 273 -0.36 12.33 -0.81
N ALA A 274 0.05 13.41 -1.47
CA ALA A 274 1.45 13.77 -1.67
C ALA A 274 2.21 14.00 -0.34
N ALA A 275 1.55 14.54 0.69
CA ALA A 275 2.14 14.69 2.01
C ALA A 275 2.46 13.32 2.65
N GLN A 276 1.63 12.29 2.41
CA GLN A 276 1.90 10.94 2.91
C GLN A 276 2.99 10.22 2.11
N VAL A 277 3.09 10.45 0.80
CA VAL A 277 4.25 9.99 -0.01
C VAL A 277 5.56 10.55 0.57
N ASN A 278 5.59 11.84 0.91
CA ASN A 278 6.77 12.46 1.53
C ASN A 278 7.09 11.85 2.91
N ALA A 279 6.08 11.56 3.72
CA ALA A 279 6.26 10.92 5.03
C ALA A 279 6.77 9.47 4.89
N ASN A 280 6.27 8.70 3.92
CA ASN A 280 6.76 7.37 3.58
C ASN A 280 8.22 7.42 3.09
N THR A 281 8.55 8.35 2.19
CA THR A 281 9.93 8.58 1.72
C THR A 281 10.89 8.89 2.89
N ALA A 282 10.45 9.69 3.85
CA ALA A 282 11.24 9.98 5.05
C ALA A 282 11.47 8.73 5.91
N ALA A 283 10.46 7.88 6.08
CA ALA A 283 10.57 6.63 6.82
C ALA A 283 11.50 5.62 6.12
N LEU A 284 11.39 5.47 4.79
CA LEU A 284 12.32 4.66 3.98
C LEU A 284 13.75 5.17 4.10
N THR A 285 13.96 6.48 4.02
CA THR A 285 15.27 7.11 4.20
C THR A 285 15.86 6.85 5.58
N GLN A 286 15.04 6.90 6.62
CA GLN A 286 15.46 6.58 7.98
C GLN A 286 15.86 5.10 8.10
N GLY A 287 15.07 4.19 7.54
CA GLY A 287 15.39 2.75 7.48
C GLY A 287 16.72 2.49 6.77
N MET A 288 16.93 3.11 5.61
CA MET A 288 18.19 3.05 4.88
C MET A 288 19.35 3.61 5.69
N GLY A 289 19.13 4.74 6.38
CA GLY A 289 20.15 5.38 7.21
C GLY A 289 20.68 4.50 8.36
N ALA A 290 19.82 3.67 8.94
CA ALA A 290 20.20 2.69 9.95
C ALA A 290 21.12 1.59 9.39
N ILE A 291 21.09 1.33 8.09
CA ILE A 291 21.88 0.28 7.42
C ILE A 291 23.18 0.85 6.84
N VAL A 292 23.10 1.95 6.08
CA VAL A 292 24.20 2.46 5.26
C VAL A 292 24.80 3.78 5.78
N GLY A 293 24.22 4.32 6.83
CA GLY A 293 24.61 5.61 7.41
C GLY A 293 23.98 6.83 6.73
N PRO A 294 24.07 8.02 7.37
CA PRO A 294 23.27 9.19 6.99
C PRO A 294 23.65 9.77 5.60
N ALA A 295 24.92 9.68 5.19
CA ALA A 295 25.36 10.21 3.91
C ALA A 295 24.72 9.43 2.74
N LYS A 296 24.78 8.10 2.78
CA LYS A 296 24.17 7.22 1.78
C LYS A 296 22.64 7.27 1.81
N ALA A 297 22.05 7.44 2.99
CA ALA A 297 20.61 7.64 3.10
C ALA A 297 20.12 8.92 2.39
N LYS A 298 20.92 9.99 2.44
CA LYS A 298 20.62 11.21 1.69
C LYS A 298 20.72 11.02 0.18
N GLU A 299 21.71 10.27 -0.30
CA GLU A 299 21.81 9.88 -1.73
C GLU A 299 20.56 9.09 -2.15
N PHE A 300 20.14 8.11 -1.34
CA PHE A 300 18.90 7.36 -1.54
C PHE A 300 17.69 8.29 -1.61
N GLN A 301 17.53 9.19 -0.62
CA GLN A 301 16.40 10.12 -0.56
C GLN A 301 16.29 10.99 -1.83
N SER A 302 17.41 11.50 -2.34
CA SER A 302 17.41 12.33 -3.56
C SER A 302 16.96 11.51 -4.76
N ALA A 303 17.52 10.32 -4.95
CA ALA A 303 17.14 9.44 -6.05
C ALA A 303 15.66 8.99 -5.94
N TRP A 304 15.17 8.73 -4.72
CA TRP A 304 13.77 8.35 -4.48
C TRP A 304 12.80 9.49 -4.79
N ALA A 305 13.18 10.74 -4.47
CA ALA A 305 12.37 11.91 -4.80
C ALA A 305 12.25 12.14 -6.31
N GLU A 306 13.34 11.97 -7.06
CA GLU A 306 13.33 12.05 -8.54
C GLU A 306 12.37 11.02 -9.16
N HIS A 307 12.33 9.81 -8.61
CA HIS A 307 11.39 8.77 -9.04
C HIS A 307 9.93 9.20 -8.83
N VAL A 308 9.60 9.68 -7.64
CA VAL A 308 8.24 10.15 -7.32
C VAL A 308 7.84 11.31 -8.26
N GLU A 309 8.75 12.25 -8.51
CA GLU A 309 8.51 13.39 -9.40
C GLU A 309 8.19 12.92 -10.83
N GLY A 310 8.98 12.01 -11.40
CA GLY A 310 8.75 11.48 -12.74
C GLY A 310 7.40 10.75 -12.88
N LEU A 311 6.95 10.04 -11.84
CA LEU A 311 5.63 9.40 -11.84
C LEU A 311 4.48 10.42 -11.82
N LEU A 312 4.63 11.55 -11.11
CA LEU A 312 3.62 12.60 -11.08
C LEU A 312 3.60 13.42 -12.38
N GLU A 313 4.76 13.67 -12.98
CA GLU A 313 4.87 14.27 -14.31
C GLU A 313 4.17 13.40 -15.36
N TYR A 314 4.39 12.08 -15.31
CA TYR A 314 3.66 11.15 -16.16
C TYR A 314 2.14 11.26 -16.00
N SER A 315 1.66 11.32 -14.77
CA SER A 315 0.22 11.40 -14.48
C SER A 315 -0.38 12.73 -14.96
N THR A 316 0.38 13.81 -14.90
CA THR A 316 0.02 15.12 -15.46
C THR A 316 -0.08 15.04 -16.99
N ALA A 317 0.90 14.42 -17.64
CA ALA A 317 0.89 14.22 -19.09
C ALA A 317 -0.29 13.33 -19.56
N VAL A 318 -0.70 12.34 -18.73
CA VAL A 318 -1.93 11.55 -18.98
C VAL A 318 -3.17 12.44 -18.92
N ALA A 319 -3.27 13.31 -17.90
CA ALA A 319 -4.41 14.23 -17.75
C ALA A 319 -4.51 15.23 -18.90
N ASP A 320 -3.37 15.72 -19.38
CA ASP A 320 -3.27 16.68 -20.48
C ASP A 320 -3.35 16.00 -21.88
N ASN A 321 -3.35 14.67 -21.91
CA ASN A 321 -3.28 13.85 -23.14
C ASN A 321 -2.08 14.22 -24.02
N ASP A 322 -0.92 14.47 -23.35
CA ASP A 322 0.34 14.85 -24.02
C ASP A 322 1.26 13.63 -24.18
N GLU A 323 1.24 13.04 -25.38
CA GLU A 323 2.03 11.85 -25.69
C GLU A 323 3.57 12.13 -25.73
N ALA A 324 3.96 13.37 -25.98
CA ALA A 324 5.38 13.73 -25.99
C ALA A 324 5.93 13.79 -24.56
N GLU A 325 5.20 14.42 -23.65
CA GLU A 325 5.55 14.47 -22.23
C GLU A 325 5.47 13.09 -21.57
N LYS A 326 4.47 12.26 -21.92
CA LYS A 326 4.43 10.85 -21.48
C LYS A 326 5.69 10.08 -21.89
N ALA A 327 6.14 10.26 -23.13
CA ALA A 327 7.36 9.61 -23.61
C ALA A 327 8.63 10.13 -22.91
N ALA A 328 8.71 11.43 -22.63
CA ALA A 328 9.80 12.05 -21.88
C ALA A 328 9.85 11.52 -20.44
N ALA A 329 8.74 11.51 -19.73
CA ALA A 329 8.66 11.01 -18.36
C ALA A 329 9.05 9.51 -18.26
N ARG A 330 8.64 8.68 -19.22
CA ARG A 330 9.07 7.26 -19.29
C ARG A 330 10.59 7.12 -19.49
N GLU A 331 11.22 7.99 -20.29
CA GLU A 331 12.67 7.95 -20.48
C GLU A 331 13.41 8.35 -19.20
N GLU A 332 12.95 9.37 -18.49
CA GLU A 332 13.51 9.79 -17.20
C GLU A 332 13.39 8.71 -16.14
N MET A 333 12.23 8.04 -16.04
CA MET A 333 12.03 6.91 -15.12
C MET A 333 13.01 5.76 -15.41
N ARG A 334 13.29 5.42 -16.69
CA ARG A 334 14.31 4.41 -17.03
C ARG A 334 15.71 4.82 -16.56
N GLY A 335 16.05 6.10 -16.70
CA GLY A 335 17.30 6.66 -16.19
C GLY A 335 17.40 6.55 -14.66
N TYR A 336 16.31 6.88 -13.97
CA TYR A 336 16.20 6.76 -12.53
C TYR A 336 16.37 5.30 -12.06
N SER A 337 15.61 4.36 -12.62
CA SER A 337 15.68 2.94 -12.25
C SER A 337 17.09 2.39 -12.37
N SER A 338 17.84 2.82 -13.40
CA SER A 338 19.25 2.45 -13.58
C SER A 338 20.15 3.02 -12.48
N ARG A 339 19.95 4.29 -12.08
CA ARG A 339 20.74 4.93 -10.99
C ARG A 339 20.44 4.29 -9.64
N LEU A 340 19.17 4.05 -9.34
CA LEU A 340 18.77 3.39 -8.09
C LEU A 340 19.29 1.95 -8.01
N ALA A 341 19.24 1.21 -9.12
CA ALA A 341 19.80 -0.14 -9.20
C ALA A 341 21.30 -0.17 -8.90
N LEU A 342 22.07 0.78 -9.45
CA LEU A 342 23.50 0.95 -9.15
C LEU A 342 23.71 1.22 -7.66
N PHE A 343 22.94 2.15 -7.09
CA PHE A 343 23.02 2.48 -5.66
C PHE A 343 22.73 1.25 -4.79
N LEU A 344 21.63 0.53 -5.05
CA LEU A 344 21.24 -0.65 -4.29
C LEU A 344 22.27 -1.78 -4.42
N SER A 345 22.83 -2.00 -5.61
CA SER A 345 23.89 -2.98 -5.83
C SER A 345 25.18 -2.63 -5.07
N ASP A 346 25.59 -1.35 -5.07
CA ASP A 346 26.78 -0.87 -4.36
C ASP A 346 26.67 -1.06 -2.85
N ILE A 347 25.57 -0.67 -2.23
CA ILE A 347 25.39 -0.77 -0.77
C ILE A 347 25.41 -2.21 -0.25
N VAL A 348 25.07 -3.18 -1.09
CA VAL A 348 25.13 -4.61 -0.76
C VAL A 348 26.30 -5.33 -1.45
N ARG A 349 27.32 -4.60 -1.86
CA ARG A 349 28.57 -5.14 -2.41
C ARG A 349 28.35 -6.11 -3.58
N ASN A 350 27.46 -5.76 -4.48
CA ASN A 350 27.06 -6.54 -5.65
C ASN A 350 26.35 -7.89 -5.37
N GLU A 351 25.87 -8.11 -4.13
CA GLU A 351 25.01 -9.27 -3.83
C GLU A 351 23.62 -9.18 -4.50
N LEU A 352 23.24 -7.99 -4.99
CA LEU A 352 22.16 -7.77 -5.93
C LEU A 352 22.76 -7.53 -7.32
N PRO A 353 22.68 -8.50 -8.25
CA PRO A 353 23.17 -8.33 -9.61
C PRO A 353 22.44 -7.17 -10.30
N LEU A 354 23.20 -6.28 -10.95
CA LEU A 354 22.68 -5.04 -11.52
C LEU A 354 21.51 -5.25 -12.51
N GLY A 355 21.65 -6.23 -13.43
CA GLY A 355 20.60 -6.50 -14.42
C GLY A 355 19.25 -6.84 -13.82
N PRO A 356 19.15 -7.87 -12.94
CA PRO A 356 17.90 -8.23 -12.28
C PRO A 356 17.29 -7.10 -11.45
N ILE A 357 18.06 -6.31 -10.70
CA ILE A 357 17.49 -5.22 -9.91
C ILE A 357 17.03 -4.06 -10.79
N THR A 358 17.75 -3.74 -11.87
CA THR A 358 17.29 -2.74 -12.87
C THR A 358 15.97 -3.18 -13.51
N ALA A 359 15.86 -4.46 -13.86
CA ALA A 359 14.63 -5.01 -14.44
C ALA A 359 13.45 -4.94 -13.44
N ALA A 360 13.69 -5.27 -12.16
CA ALA A 360 12.66 -5.22 -11.13
C ALA A 360 12.16 -3.79 -10.87
N LEU A 361 13.06 -2.81 -10.82
CA LEU A 361 12.68 -1.39 -10.68
C LEU A 361 11.93 -0.88 -11.91
N GLY A 362 12.39 -1.22 -13.12
CA GLY A 362 11.69 -0.85 -14.36
C GLY A 362 10.31 -1.49 -14.48
N GLN A 363 10.12 -2.71 -13.97
CA GLN A 363 8.80 -3.35 -13.91
C GLN A 363 7.89 -2.66 -12.89
N HIS A 364 8.42 -2.23 -11.74
CA HIS A 364 7.69 -1.42 -10.78
C HIS A 364 7.16 -0.13 -11.42
N ASP A 365 8.02 0.61 -12.11
CA ASP A 365 7.63 1.83 -12.83
C ASP A 365 6.55 1.53 -13.88
N GLN A 366 6.68 0.40 -14.59
CA GLN A 366 5.72 -0.01 -15.61
C GLN A 366 4.34 -0.28 -15.01
N HIS A 367 4.24 -0.99 -13.85
CA HIS A 367 2.95 -1.19 -13.17
C HIS A 367 2.29 0.14 -12.79
N LEU A 368 3.07 1.12 -12.32
CA LEU A 368 2.56 2.45 -11.96
C LEU A 368 2.11 3.27 -13.18
N VAL A 369 2.77 3.12 -14.30
CA VAL A 369 2.38 3.73 -15.58
C VAL A 369 1.13 3.08 -16.15
N ASP A 370 1.10 1.75 -16.21
CA ASP A 370 -0.01 1.01 -16.80
C ASP A 370 -1.31 1.18 -16.01
N GLN A 371 -1.20 1.23 -14.65
CA GLN A 371 -2.38 1.44 -13.82
C GLN A 371 -3.01 2.83 -14.03
N VAL A 372 -2.23 3.91 -14.17
CA VAL A 372 -2.80 5.24 -14.40
C VAL A 372 -3.36 5.38 -15.83
N ASP A 373 -2.73 4.78 -16.83
CA ASP A 373 -3.26 4.72 -18.19
C ASP A 373 -4.58 3.92 -18.25
N ALA A 374 -4.66 2.78 -17.57
CA ALA A 374 -5.89 1.98 -17.46
C ALA A 374 -6.99 2.73 -16.71
N TYR A 375 -6.65 3.39 -15.60
CA TYR A 375 -7.57 4.21 -14.82
C TYR A 375 -8.14 5.37 -15.65
N ALA A 376 -7.29 6.10 -16.36
CA ALA A 376 -7.68 7.20 -17.26
C ALA A 376 -8.59 6.72 -18.39
N ALA A 377 -8.36 5.51 -18.91
CA ALA A 377 -9.21 4.86 -19.90
C ALA A 377 -10.49 4.22 -19.33
N LYS A 378 -10.74 4.35 -18.01
CA LYS A 378 -11.85 3.72 -17.26
C LYS A 378 -11.85 2.18 -17.32
N ARG A 379 -10.70 1.58 -17.56
CA ARG A 379 -10.49 0.14 -17.47
C ARG A 379 -10.09 -0.19 -16.03
N PHE A 380 -11.05 -0.02 -15.12
CA PHE A 380 -10.76 -0.04 -13.69
C PHE A 380 -10.30 -1.40 -13.18
N GLY A 381 -10.79 -2.51 -13.74
CA GLY A 381 -10.30 -3.85 -13.42
C GLY A 381 -8.81 -4.01 -13.77
N ASP A 382 -8.40 -3.60 -14.99
CA ASP A 382 -7.00 -3.67 -15.41
C ASP A 382 -6.11 -2.79 -14.51
N ALA A 383 -6.61 -1.60 -14.11
CA ALA A 383 -5.88 -0.71 -13.23
C ALA A 383 -5.63 -1.33 -11.84
N GLN A 384 -6.59 -2.10 -11.34
CA GLN A 384 -6.50 -2.78 -10.06
C GLN A 384 -5.59 -4.01 -10.12
N GLU A 385 -5.64 -4.78 -11.22
CA GLU A 385 -4.72 -5.89 -11.46
C GLU A 385 -3.25 -5.42 -11.43
N MET A 386 -2.93 -4.33 -12.16
CA MET A 386 -1.57 -3.74 -12.17
C MET A 386 -1.13 -3.28 -10.77
N GLU A 387 -2.06 -2.82 -9.98
CA GLU A 387 -1.81 -2.42 -8.60
C GLU A 387 -1.51 -3.60 -7.69
N LEU A 388 -2.30 -4.68 -7.75
CA LEU A 388 -2.04 -5.90 -6.98
C LEU A 388 -0.67 -6.48 -7.32
N GLU A 389 -0.38 -6.64 -8.62
CA GLU A 389 0.91 -7.14 -9.10
C GLU A 389 2.08 -6.25 -8.64
N GLY A 390 1.93 -4.93 -8.74
CA GLY A 390 2.95 -3.98 -8.29
C GLY A 390 3.16 -4.03 -6.78
N TYR A 391 2.11 -4.18 -6.01
CA TYR A 391 2.19 -4.34 -4.55
C TYR A 391 2.97 -5.61 -4.17
N GLU A 392 2.61 -6.76 -4.73
CA GLU A 392 3.31 -8.03 -4.50
C GLU A 392 4.78 -7.95 -4.90
N GLN A 393 5.07 -7.32 -6.03
CA GLN A 393 6.42 -7.11 -6.50
C GLN A 393 7.25 -6.32 -5.50
N MET A 394 6.70 -5.24 -4.92
CA MET A 394 7.42 -4.41 -3.94
C MET A 394 7.73 -5.17 -2.65
N LEU A 395 6.86 -6.07 -2.20
CA LEU A 395 7.15 -6.98 -1.10
C LEU A 395 8.29 -7.95 -1.46
N GLY A 396 8.33 -8.43 -2.71
CA GLY A 396 9.42 -9.23 -3.25
C GLY A 396 10.77 -8.49 -3.27
N VAL A 397 10.75 -7.21 -3.66
CA VAL A 397 11.93 -6.32 -3.64
C VAL A 397 12.44 -6.17 -2.19
N ALA A 398 11.56 -5.94 -1.21
CA ALA A 398 11.93 -5.86 0.20
C ALA A 398 12.63 -7.14 0.68
N ASN A 399 12.07 -8.31 0.37
CA ASN A 399 12.65 -9.61 0.74
C ASN A 399 14.04 -9.81 0.13
N THR A 400 14.20 -9.45 -1.14
CA THR A 400 15.45 -9.58 -1.90
C THR A 400 16.53 -8.64 -1.36
N LEU A 401 16.18 -7.38 -1.11
CA LEU A 401 17.08 -6.38 -0.56
C LEU A 401 17.57 -6.78 0.84
N VAL A 402 16.66 -7.13 1.75
CA VAL A 402 17.03 -7.51 3.12
C VAL A 402 17.84 -8.81 3.13
N GLY A 403 17.55 -9.76 2.23
CA GLY A 403 18.37 -10.96 2.05
C GLY A 403 19.82 -10.63 1.64
N ALA A 404 20.02 -9.67 0.74
CA ALA A 404 21.35 -9.20 0.34
C ALA A 404 22.05 -8.45 1.48
N ILE A 405 21.36 -7.57 2.20
CA ILE A 405 21.87 -6.87 3.37
C ILE A 405 22.36 -7.87 4.42
N GLN A 406 21.61 -8.92 4.71
CA GLN A 406 21.97 -9.95 5.67
C GLN A 406 23.29 -10.66 5.32
N ARG A 407 23.57 -10.87 4.03
CA ARG A 407 24.79 -11.51 3.56
C ARG A 407 26.02 -10.59 3.61
N THR A 408 25.81 -9.28 3.46
CA THR A 408 26.91 -8.32 3.25
C THR A 408 27.23 -7.44 4.45
N VAL A 409 26.21 -7.02 5.18
CA VAL A 409 26.36 -6.16 6.34
C VAL A 409 26.47 -7.06 7.56
N LYS A 410 27.69 -7.26 8.09
CA LYS A 410 27.84 -7.86 9.44
C LYS A 410 27.04 -7.00 10.39
N PRO A 411 26.13 -7.58 11.22
CA PRO A 411 25.08 -6.81 11.87
C PRO A 411 25.67 -5.84 12.90
N GLN A 412 25.76 -4.57 12.55
CA GLN A 412 25.57 -3.46 13.47
C GLN A 412 24.09 -3.10 13.53
N LEU A 413 23.22 -4.10 13.45
CA LEU A 413 21.79 -3.89 13.64
C LEU A 413 21.59 -3.42 15.08
N PRO A 414 20.86 -2.31 15.32
CA PRO A 414 20.63 -1.81 16.67
C PRO A 414 20.03 -2.92 17.53
N VAL A 415 20.69 -3.25 18.63
CA VAL A 415 20.12 -4.09 19.67
C VAL A 415 19.17 -3.20 20.47
N GLY A 416 17.98 -2.97 19.92
CA GLY A 416 16.95 -2.12 20.53
C GLY A 416 15.98 -1.64 19.47
N GLY A 417 14.72 -2.06 19.59
CA GLY A 417 13.66 -1.64 18.68
C GLY A 417 13.49 -0.14 18.63
N SER A 418 13.19 0.41 17.46
CA SER A 418 12.63 1.73 17.34
C SER A 418 11.36 1.75 18.20
N GLN A 419 11.33 2.55 19.24
CA GLN A 419 10.10 2.87 19.95
C GLN A 419 9.28 3.79 19.02
N THR A 420 8.44 3.21 18.20
CA THR A 420 7.28 3.91 17.65
C THR A 420 6.35 4.16 18.83
N GLY A 421 6.07 5.43 19.09
CA GLY A 421 5.52 5.97 20.32
C GLY A 421 4.28 5.27 20.86
N GLY A 422 4.45 4.47 21.87
CA GLY A 422 3.40 4.08 22.78
C GLY A 422 3.12 5.23 23.75
N GLY A 423 1.95 5.87 23.63
CA GLY A 423 1.46 6.88 24.55
C GLY A 423 1.33 6.33 25.97
N GLY A 424 2.34 6.59 26.79
CA GLY A 424 2.33 6.28 28.21
C GLY A 424 1.37 7.22 28.95
N THR A 425 0.29 6.69 29.49
CA THR A 425 -0.53 7.39 30.48
C THR A 425 0.26 7.56 31.77
N ALA A 426 0.73 8.77 32.03
CA ALA A 426 1.32 9.13 33.31
C ALA A 426 0.22 9.11 34.38
N ARG A 427 0.23 8.11 35.28
CA ARG A 427 -0.49 8.19 36.58
C ARG A 427 0.18 9.24 37.44
N ARG A 428 -0.53 10.33 37.71
CA ARG A 428 -0.18 11.23 38.82
C ARG A 428 -0.54 10.55 40.15
N ARG A 429 0.40 10.54 41.08
CA ARG A 429 0.16 10.42 42.52
C ARG A 429 -0.10 11.81 43.10
#